data_659f47825ac50601bbc8a887c60953cb
#
_entry.id   659f47825ac50601bbc8a887c60953cb
#
_cell.length_a   1.000
_cell.length_b   1.000
_cell.length_c   1.000
_cell.angle_alpha   90.00
_cell.angle_beta   90.00
_cell.angle_gamma   90.00
#
_symmetry.space_group_name_H-M   'P 1'
#
loop_
_entity.id
_entity.type
_entity.pdbx_description
1 polymer ?
#
loop_
_entity_poly.entity_id
_entity_poly.type
_entity_poly.pdbx_seq_one_letter_code
_entity_poly.pdbx_strand_id
1 'polypeptide(L)'
;MIHRPVSPWSREGAHIWLAFSPDLVHWGDHHLLIATRPGQWDLEKVGLGPPPLLTEQGWLILFHGVKSTAAGLLYRVGLALLDPDDPTVVKARSREWVIGPEAPYERTGDVPGVVFPTGWVAGPDGTIRLYYGAADTCVALAFAEVSDLIDFTLSHAV
;
A
#
# COMPACT_ATOMS: atom_id res chain seq x y z
N MET A 1 -9.51 7.05 -9.83
CA MET A 1 -8.14 6.49 -10.07
C MET A 1 -7.27 6.82 -8.88
N ILE A 2 -6.65 5.80 -8.28
CA ILE A 2 -5.59 6.03 -7.29
C ILE A 2 -4.26 6.03 -8.05
N HIS A 3 -3.42 7.05 -7.81
CA HIS A 3 -2.18 7.23 -8.54
C HIS A 3 -1.10 7.88 -7.66
N ARG A 4 0.15 7.88 -8.14
CA ARG A 4 1.27 8.52 -7.48
C ARG A 4 1.97 9.46 -8.46
N PRO A 5 1.60 10.75 -8.49
CA PRO A 5 2.32 11.71 -9.29
C PRO A 5 3.74 11.90 -8.73
N VAL A 6 4.72 11.92 -9.62
CA VAL A 6 6.12 12.20 -9.29
C VAL A 6 6.55 13.40 -10.10
N SER A 7 6.99 14.45 -9.41
CA SER A 7 7.53 15.64 -10.04
C SER A 7 9.02 15.75 -9.74
N PRO A 8 9.89 15.91 -10.74
CA PRO A 8 11.32 16.15 -10.51
C PRO A 8 11.59 17.49 -9.79
N TRP A 9 10.59 18.37 -9.73
CA TRP A 9 10.65 19.68 -9.08
C TRP A 9 10.09 19.67 -7.65
N SER A 10 9.38 18.60 -7.25
CA SER A 10 8.88 18.48 -5.88
C SER A 10 9.95 17.90 -4.98
N ARG A 11 10.23 18.60 -3.88
CA ARG A 11 11.06 18.10 -2.77
C ARG A 11 10.24 17.32 -1.75
N GLU A 12 8.91 17.30 -1.92
CA GLU A 12 7.99 16.51 -1.12
C GLU A 12 8.06 15.06 -1.53
N GLY A 13 7.79 14.18 -0.59
CA GLY A 13 7.77 12.73 -0.85
C GLY A 13 6.75 12.35 -1.92
N ALA A 14 6.91 11.16 -2.49
CA ALA A 14 5.96 10.64 -3.45
C ALA A 14 4.75 10.04 -2.71
N HIS A 15 3.62 10.73 -2.79
CA HIS A 15 2.38 10.43 -2.08
C HIS A 15 1.37 9.69 -2.97
N ILE A 16 0.41 9.01 -2.36
CA ILE A 16 -0.75 8.43 -3.06
C ILE A 16 -1.84 9.49 -3.14
N TRP A 17 -2.38 9.67 -4.34
CA TRP A 17 -3.46 10.59 -4.66
C TRP A 17 -4.65 9.85 -5.23
N LEU A 18 -5.84 10.42 -5.06
CA LEU A 18 -7.08 10.00 -5.69
C LEU A 18 -7.51 11.06 -6.71
N ALA A 19 -7.96 10.63 -7.87
CA ALA A 19 -8.55 11.50 -8.88
C ALA A 19 -9.86 10.88 -9.38
N PHE A 20 -10.79 11.74 -9.76
CA PHE A 20 -12.09 11.34 -10.27
C PHE A 20 -12.20 11.61 -11.78
N SER A 21 -13.09 10.88 -12.43
CA SER A 21 -13.40 11.05 -13.86
C SER A 21 -14.86 10.71 -14.13
N PRO A 22 -15.58 11.52 -14.88
CA PRO A 22 -16.95 11.22 -15.30
C PRO A 22 -17.01 10.22 -16.45
N ASP A 23 -15.94 10.02 -17.20
CA ASP A 23 -15.90 9.28 -18.47
C ASP A 23 -14.68 8.36 -18.65
N LEU A 24 -13.83 8.23 -17.63
CA LEU A 24 -12.56 7.47 -17.63
C LEU A 24 -11.50 8.00 -18.63
N VAL A 25 -11.73 9.17 -19.22
CA VAL A 25 -10.81 9.85 -20.15
C VAL A 25 -10.29 11.15 -19.52
N HIS A 26 -11.19 11.97 -18.99
CA HIS A 26 -10.87 13.24 -18.35
C HIS A 26 -10.77 13.04 -16.84
N TRP A 27 -9.57 13.19 -16.29
CA TRP A 27 -9.28 13.01 -14.86
C TRP A 27 -9.00 14.36 -14.20
N GLY A 28 -9.60 14.57 -13.04
CA GLY A 28 -9.48 15.79 -12.26
C GLY A 28 -9.86 15.56 -10.79
N ASP A 29 -10.15 16.64 -10.08
CA ASP A 29 -10.55 16.59 -8.68
C ASP A 29 -9.57 15.75 -7.85
N HIS A 30 -8.31 16.20 -7.82
CA HIS A 30 -7.21 15.48 -7.21
C HIS A 30 -7.16 15.70 -5.69
N HIS A 31 -7.25 14.63 -4.94
CA HIS A 31 -7.15 14.60 -3.47
C HIS A 31 -5.90 13.85 -3.01
N LEU A 32 -5.16 14.45 -2.08
CA LEU A 32 -4.09 13.73 -1.37
C LEU A 32 -4.71 12.66 -0.48
N LEU A 33 -4.40 11.39 -0.75
CA LEU A 33 -4.99 10.27 -0.03
C LEU A 33 -4.07 9.75 1.09
N ILE A 34 -2.85 9.36 0.74
CA ILE A 34 -1.86 8.85 1.70
C ILE A 34 -0.56 9.62 1.51
N ALA A 35 -0.21 10.44 2.48
CA ALA A 35 1.09 11.14 2.51
C ALA A 35 2.20 10.25 3.07
N THR A 36 3.46 10.55 2.73
CA THR A 36 4.62 10.00 3.44
C THR A 36 4.65 10.53 4.88
N ARG A 37 5.28 9.76 5.81
CA ARG A 37 5.35 10.14 7.23
C ARG A 37 6.81 10.35 7.66
N PRO A 38 7.18 11.58 8.07
CA PRO A 38 8.51 11.86 8.59
C PRO A 38 8.88 10.94 9.76
N GLY A 39 10.09 10.36 9.70
CA GLY A 39 10.60 9.48 10.74
C GLY A 39 10.08 8.04 10.74
N GLN A 40 9.08 7.74 9.92
CA GLN A 40 8.46 6.40 9.83
C GLN A 40 9.10 5.56 8.71
N TRP A 41 8.61 4.32 8.58
CA TRP A 41 9.05 3.36 7.56
C TRP A 41 8.63 3.74 6.13
N ASP A 42 7.69 4.63 5.98
CA ASP A 42 7.12 5.14 4.73
C ASP A 42 7.45 6.63 4.50
N LEU A 43 8.66 7.03 4.91
CA LEU A 43 9.16 8.40 4.90
C LEU A 43 9.31 8.99 3.49
N GLU A 44 9.84 8.22 2.52
CA GLU A 44 10.27 8.81 1.25
C GLU A 44 9.21 8.70 0.16
N LYS A 45 8.58 7.58 0.07
CA LYS A 45 7.50 7.35 -0.90
C LYS A 45 6.52 6.30 -0.42
N VAL A 46 5.28 6.49 -0.82
CA VAL A 46 4.21 5.51 -0.70
C VAL A 46 3.60 5.25 -2.07
N GLY A 47 3.13 4.03 -2.31
CA GLY A 47 2.47 3.67 -3.56
C GLY A 47 1.45 2.56 -3.36
N LEU A 48 0.35 2.62 -4.11
CA LEU A 48 -0.67 1.58 -4.06
C LEU A 48 -0.07 0.24 -4.52
N GLY A 49 -0.50 -0.84 -3.89
CA GLY A 49 -0.29 -2.20 -4.34
C GLY A 49 -1.46 -2.66 -5.25
N PRO A 50 -2.20 -3.71 -4.85
CA PRO A 50 -3.36 -4.17 -5.59
C PRO A 50 -4.51 -3.15 -5.59
N PRO A 51 -5.51 -3.31 -6.47
CA PRO A 51 -6.73 -2.50 -6.43
C PRO A 51 -7.41 -2.56 -5.04
N PRO A 52 -8.09 -1.47 -4.62
CA PRO A 52 -8.84 -1.46 -3.37
C PRO A 52 -9.87 -2.58 -3.29
N LEU A 53 -10.08 -3.12 -2.09
CA LEU A 53 -11.10 -4.13 -1.79
C LEU A 53 -12.23 -3.46 -1.00
N LEU A 54 -13.45 -3.49 -1.54
CA LEU A 54 -14.63 -3.02 -0.81
C LEU A 54 -15.02 -4.07 0.25
N THR A 55 -15.14 -3.62 1.48
CA THR A 55 -15.57 -4.39 2.64
C THR A 55 -16.76 -3.70 3.31
N GLU A 56 -17.39 -4.34 4.30
CA GLU A 56 -18.46 -3.72 5.10
C GLU A 56 -17.98 -2.48 5.89
N GLN A 57 -16.68 -2.42 6.24
CA GLN A 57 -16.07 -1.32 7.00
C GLN A 57 -15.58 -0.18 6.11
N GLY A 58 -15.46 -0.39 4.79
CA GLY A 58 -14.99 0.57 3.81
C GLY A 58 -14.02 -0.02 2.80
N TRP A 59 -13.36 0.84 2.03
CA TRP A 59 -12.37 0.42 1.05
C TRP A 59 -11.03 0.11 1.71
N LEU A 60 -10.71 -1.18 1.82
CA LEU A 60 -9.39 -1.62 2.28
C LEU A 60 -8.37 -1.44 1.16
N ILE A 61 -7.30 -0.69 1.44
CA ILE A 61 -6.15 -0.52 0.55
C ILE A 61 -4.88 -1.06 1.18
N LEU A 62 -4.08 -1.70 0.35
CA LEU A 62 -2.75 -2.17 0.70
C LEU A 62 -1.74 -1.37 -0.08
N PHE A 63 -0.78 -0.75 0.62
CA PHE A 63 0.20 0.14 0.01
C PHE A 63 1.61 -0.23 0.47
N HIS A 64 2.60 0.06 -0.37
CA HIS A 64 4.00 -0.03 0.04
C HIS A 64 4.51 1.34 0.46
N GLY A 65 5.38 1.33 1.44
CA GLY A 65 6.19 2.47 1.86
C GLY A 65 7.67 2.18 1.72
N VAL A 66 8.46 3.22 1.52
CA VAL A 66 9.91 3.11 1.31
C VAL A 66 10.66 4.09 2.21
N LYS A 67 11.76 3.59 2.76
CA LYS A 67 12.72 4.37 3.54
C LYS A 67 14.13 4.00 3.13
N SER A 68 14.98 4.99 2.85
CA SER A 68 16.42 4.79 2.65
C SER A 68 17.12 4.57 3.98
N THR A 69 18.07 3.65 3.96
CA THR A 69 18.99 3.39 5.06
C THR A 69 20.41 3.27 4.55
N ALA A 70 21.38 3.23 5.45
CA ALA A 70 22.78 2.97 5.07
C ALA A 70 22.98 1.60 4.38
N ALA A 71 22.08 0.66 4.60
CA ALA A 71 22.10 -0.68 3.97
C ALA A 71 21.29 -0.77 2.68
N GLY A 72 20.68 0.33 2.21
CA GLY A 72 19.84 0.37 1.02
C GLY A 72 18.39 0.74 1.31
N LEU A 73 17.52 0.52 0.34
CA LEU A 73 16.10 0.82 0.45
C LEU A 73 15.37 -0.28 1.25
N LEU A 74 14.53 0.13 2.18
CA LEU A 74 13.62 -0.75 2.89
C LEU A 74 12.21 -0.57 2.33
N TYR A 75 11.65 -1.66 1.79
CA TYR A 75 10.26 -1.74 1.38
C TYR A 75 9.43 -2.45 2.43
N ARG A 76 8.31 -1.86 2.77
CA ARG A 76 7.34 -2.39 3.74
C ARG A 76 5.94 -2.20 3.21
N VAL A 77 5.02 -3.03 3.66
CA VAL A 77 3.62 -3.00 3.24
C VAL A 77 2.75 -2.63 4.42
N GLY A 78 1.88 -1.66 4.25
CA GLY A 78 0.90 -1.22 5.24
C GLY A 78 -0.50 -1.20 4.67
N LEU A 79 -1.45 -0.90 5.54
CA LEU A 79 -2.88 -0.91 5.26
C LEU A 79 -3.51 0.45 5.58
N ALA A 80 -4.55 0.80 4.83
CA ALA A 80 -5.46 1.87 5.20
C ALA A 80 -6.90 1.51 4.82
N LEU A 81 -7.83 2.09 5.54
CA LEU A 81 -9.26 1.93 5.33
C LEU A 81 -9.86 3.29 4.98
N LEU A 82 -10.50 3.37 3.82
CA LEU A 82 -11.19 4.57 3.37
C LEU A 82 -12.69 4.44 3.68
N ASP A 83 -13.36 5.58 3.76
CA ASP A 83 -14.80 5.60 3.89
C ASP A 83 -15.47 4.98 2.65
N PRO A 84 -16.52 4.16 2.82
CA PRO A 84 -17.16 3.47 1.70
C PRO A 84 -17.91 4.42 0.76
N ASP A 85 -18.46 5.51 1.27
CA ASP A 85 -19.28 6.47 0.53
C ASP A 85 -18.44 7.64 0.01
N ASP A 86 -17.44 8.07 0.78
CA ASP A 86 -16.48 9.11 0.39
C ASP A 86 -15.04 8.59 0.46
N PRO A 87 -14.50 8.03 -0.63
CA PRO A 87 -13.15 7.45 -0.63
C PRO A 87 -12.03 8.48 -0.50
N THR A 88 -12.33 9.78 -0.42
CA THR A 88 -11.33 10.80 -0.08
C THR A 88 -11.00 10.82 1.42
N VAL A 89 -11.88 10.23 2.25
CA VAL A 89 -11.72 10.16 3.70
C VAL A 89 -10.98 8.90 4.10
N VAL A 90 -9.81 9.05 4.69
CA VAL A 90 -9.06 7.94 5.30
C VAL A 90 -9.54 7.76 6.74
N LYS A 91 -10.30 6.68 6.99
CA LYS A 91 -10.84 6.36 8.33
C LYS A 91 -9.76 5.84 9.27
N ALA A 92 -8.84 5.05 8.74
CA ALA A 92 -7.73 4.48 9.49
C ALA A 92 -6.54 4.21 8.57
N ARG A 93 -5.33 4.36 9.12
CA ARG A 93 -4.07 3.97 8.46
C ARG A 93 -3.19 3.28 9.48
N SER A 94 -2.68 2.10 9.15
CA SER A 94 -1.81 1.37 10.05
C SER A 94 -0.51 2.15 10.35
N ARG A 95 -0.15 2.23 11.63
CA ARG A 95 1.12 2.79 12.06
C ARG A 95 2.26 1.86 11.69
N GLU A 96 2.05 0.57 11.93
CA GLU A 96 3.02 -0.48 11.66
C GLU A 96 2.78 -1.10 10.27
N TRP A 97 3.78 -1.80 9.77
CA TRP A 97 3.69 -2.58 8.54
C TRP A 97 3.17 -4.00 8.83
N VAL A 98 2.53 -4.61 7.84
CA VAL A 98 2.04 -6.01 7.91
C VAL A 98 2.98 -6.99 7.22
N ILE A 99 3.76 -6.54 6.23
CA ILE A 99 4.74 -7.37 5.52
C ILE A 99 6.04 -6.59 5.37
N GLY A 100 7.15 -7.25 5.65
CA GLY A 100 8.51 -6.81 5.36
C GLY A 100 9.36 -7.99 4.92
N PRO A 101 10.54 -7.76 4.32
CA PRO A 101 11.40 -8.85 3.84
C PRO A 101 11.92 -9.73 4.99
N GLU A 102 11.50 -10.98 5.05
CA GLU A 102 11.89 -11.96 6.08
C GLU A 102 12.55 -13.21 5.49
N ALA A 103 11.95 -13.77 4.44
CA ALA A 103 12.44 -14.98 3.80
C ALA A 103 13.73 -14.74 2.98
N PRO A 104 14.57 -15.76 2.80
CA PRO A 104 15.80 -15.61 2.00
C PRO A 104 15.56 -15.05 0.58
N TYR A 105 14.49 -15.49 -0.08
CA TYR A 105 14.14 -15.04 -1.43
C TYR A 105 13.59 -13.60 -1.49
N GLU A 106 13.25 -13.01 -0.33
CA GLU A 106 12.87 -11.59 -0.21
C GLU A 106 14.08 -10.70 0.10
N ARG A 107 15.11 -11.29 0.69
CA ARG A 107 16.32 -10.60 1.14
C ARG A 107 17.45 -10.64 0.14
N THR A 108 17.43 -11.61 -0.79
CA THR A 108 18.50 -11.84 -1.76
C THR A 108 17.91 -11.97 -3.16
N GLY A 109 18.34 -11.13 -4.10
CA GLY A 109 17.89 -11.10 -5.48
C GLY A 109 18.43 -9.87 -6.19
N ASP A 110 17.82 -9.50 -7.30
CA ASP A 110 18.25 -8.35 -8.12
C ASP A 110 18.14 -7.03 -7.34
N VAL A 111 17.09 -6.88 -6.51
CA VAL A 111 16.95 -5.77 -5.56
C VAL A 111 16.71 -6.36 -4.17
N PRO A 112 17.74 -6.51 -3.35
CA PRO A 112 17.63 -7.13 -2.03
C PRO A 112 16.70 -6.38 -1.08
N GLY A 113 15.97 -7.10 -0.21
CA GLY A 113 15.15 -6.50 0.84
C GLY A 113 13.87 -5.85 0.33
N VAL A 114 13.31 -6.33 -0.78
CA VAL A 114 12.08 -5.83 -1.38
C VAL A 114 10.96 -6.85 -1.27
N VAL A 115 9.80 -6.40 -0.75
CA VAL A 115 8.49 -7.01 -0.91
C VAL A 115 7.57 -6.00 -1.59
N PHE A 116 7.04 -6.35 -2.76
CA PHE A 116 6.27 -5.44 -3.59
C PHE A 116 4.90 -6.05 -3.94
N PRO A 117 3.81 -5.64 -3.25
CA PRO A 117 2.48 -6.19 -3.49
C PRO A 117 1.97 -5.79 -4.87
N THR A 118 1.55 -6.77 -5.66
CA THR A 118 1.14 -6.57 -7.06
C THR A 118 -0.33 -6.89 -7.31
N GLY A 119 -0.88 -7.87 -6.60
CA GLY A 119 -2.26 -8.26 -6.76
C GLY A 119 -2.77 -9.05 -5.58
N TRP A 120 -4.06 -9.00 -5.34
CA TRP A 120 -4.73 -9.89 -4.41
C TRP A 120 -6.04 -10.42 -4.98
N VAL A 121 -6.46 -11.58 -4.46
CA VAL A 121 -7.74 -12.21 -4.77
C VAL A 121 -8.42 -12.53 -3.45
N ALA A 122 -9.60 -11.96 -3.24
CA ALA A 122 -10.46 -12.32 -2.12
C ALA A 122 -11.32 -13.54 -2.48
N GLY A 123 -11.27 -14.54 -1.64
CA GLY A 123 -12.16 -15.70 -1.70
C GLY A 123 -13.55 -15.39 -1.10
N PRO A 124 -14.56 -16.20 -1.42
CA PRO A 124 -15.90 -16.04 -0.84
C PRO A 124 -15.95 -16.39 0.67
N ASP A 125 -14.92 -17.02 1.18
CA ASP A 125 -14.71 -17.38 2.58
C ASP A 125 -14.00 -16.27 3.38
N GLY A 126 -13.64 -15.14 2.74
CA GLY A 126 -12.90 -14.04 3.36
C GLY A 126 -11.38 -14.17 3.26
N THR A 127 -10.86 -15.28 2.73
CA THR A 127 -9.41 -15.47 2.56
C THR A 127 -8.87 -14.57 1.47
N ILE A 128 -7.78 -13.87 1.74
CA ILE A 128 -6.98 -13.11 0.77
C ILE A 128 -5.78 -13.96 0.32
N ARG A 129 -5.60 -14.05 -1.00
CA ARG A 129 -4.35 -14.51 -1.64
C ARG A 129 -3.62 -13.29 -2.18
N LEU A 130 -2.53 -12.91 -1.53
CA LEU A 130 -1.70 -11.76 -1.92
C LEU A 130 -0.50 -12.25 -2.72
N TYR A 131 -0.42 -11.80 -3.97
CA TYR A 131 0.74 -11.99 -4.83
C TYR A 131 1.67 -10.78 -4.71
N TYR A 132 2.95 -11.03 -4.50
CA TYR A 132 3.95 -9.97 -4.37
C TYR A 132 5.27 -10.34 -5.02
N GLY A 133 5.97 -9.35 -5.54
CA GLY A 133 7.36 -9.48 -5.98
C GLY A 133 8.29 -9.55 -4.77
N ALA A 134 9.24 -10.47 -4.81
CA ALA A 134 10.23 -10.67 -3.78
C ALA A 134 11.64 -10.47 -4.35
N ALA A 135 12.40 -9.52 -3.79
CA ALA A 135 13.75 -9.11 -4.18
C ALA A 135 13.91 -8.89 -5.69
N ASP A 136 12.85 -8.44 -6.40
CA ASP A 136 12.74 -8.26 -7.85
C ASP A 136 13.16 -9.50 -8.68
N THR A 137 13.08 -10.68 -8.10
CA THR A 137 13.57 -11.93 -8.72
C THR A 137 12.46 -12.95 -8.91
N CYS A 138 11.52 -13.04 -7.99
CA CYS A 138 10.43 -14.00 -8.07
C CYS A 138 9.09 -13.42 -7.59
N VAL A 139 8.02 -14.15 -7.88
CA VAL A 139 6.69 -13.86 -7.34
C VAL A 139 6.41 -14.84 -6.20
N ALA A 140 5.97 -14.29 -5.08
CA ALA A 140 5.59 -15.05 -3.90
C ALA A 140 4.10 -14.88 -3.60
N LEU A 141 3.57 -15.74 -2.72
CA LEU A 141 2.19 -15.79 -2.33
C LEU A 141 2.09 -15.78 -0.80
N ALA A 142 1.26 -14.87 -0.27
CA ALA A 142 0.88 -14.85 1.13
C ALA A 142 -0.64 -15.01 1.27
N PHE A 143 -1.07 -15.43 2.47
CA PHE A 143 -2.48 -15.60 2.82
C PHE A 143 -2.81 -14.75 4.04
N ALA A 144 -4.02 -14.22 4.07
CA ALA A 144 -4.58 -13.50 5.22
C ALA A 144 -6.11 -13.62 5.19
N GLU A 145 -6.76 -13.32 6.32
CA GLU A 145 -8.19 -13.10 6.37
C GLU A 145 -8.50 -11.60 6.27
N VAL A 146 -9.56 -11.24 5.54
CA VAL A 146 -10.01 -9.83 5.41
C VAL A 146 -10.26 -9.22 6.78
N SER A 147 -10.91 -9.97 7.69
CA SER A 147 -11.17 -9.54 9.06
C SER A 147 -9.90 -9.16 9.81
N ASP A 148 -8.87 -10.02 9.75
CA ASP A 148 -7.61 -9.78 10.44
C ASP A 148 -6.89 -8.53 9.92
N LEU A 149 -6.93 -8.29 8.60
CA LEU A 149 -6.36 -7.08 8.01
C LEU A 149 -7.10 -5.81 8.44
N ILE A 150 -8.43 -5.87 8.55
CA ILE A 150 -9.25 -4.77 9.04
C ILE A 150 -8.98 -4.51 10.53
N ASP A 151 -9.01 -5.56 11.35
CA ASP A 151 -8.77 -5.46 12.79
C ASP A 151 -7.36 -4.91 13.08
N PHE A 152 -6.35 -5.38 12.34
CA PHE A 152 -5.01 -4.81 12.42
C PHE A 152 -4.99 -3.32 12.07
N THR A 153 -5.67 -2.94 10.97
CA THR A 153 -5.70 -1.55 10.52
C THR A 153 -6.34 -0.64 11.57
N LEU A 154 -7.45 -1.06 12.15
CA LEU A 154 -8.18 -0.28 13.16
C LEU A 154 -7.45 -0.22 14.51
N SER A 155 -6.88 -1.33 14.96
CA SER A 155 -6.17 -1.40 16.25
C SER A 155 -4.82 -0.68 16.25
N HIS A 156 -4.21 -0.50 15.09
CA HIS A 156 -2.92 0.20 14.92
C HIS A 156 -3.07 1.53 14.17
N ALA A 157 -4.26 2.13 14.18
CA ALA A 157 -4.51 3.38 13.48
C ALA A 157 -3.76 4.58 14.09
N VAL A 158 -3.37 5.52 13.20
CA VAL A 158 -2.81 6.85 13.53
C VAL A 158 -3.64 7.93 12.85
#